data_5c79d065d44c07d38ea021e5a41ed109
#
_entry.id   5c79d065d44c07d38ea021e5a41ed109
#
_cell.length_a   1.000
_cell.length_b   1.000
_cell.length_c   1.000
_cell.angle_alpha   90.00
_cell.angle_beta   90.00
_cell.angle_gamma   90.00
#
_symmetry.space_group_name_H-M   'P 1'
#
loop_
_entity.id
_entity.type
_entity.pdbx_description
1 polymer ?
#
loop_
_entity_poly.entity_id
_entity_poly.type
_entity_poly.pdbx_seq_one_letter_code
_entity_poly.pdbx_strand_id
1 'polypeptide(L)'
;MRIIQFREAICEAMSEEMRLDESIYLMGEEVAEYNGAYKASKGMLDEFGDKRVIDTPISELGFAGIGVGSTMTGNRPIIEFMTFNFALVGIDQIINNAAKIRQMSGGQFNCPIVFRGPTASAGQLGATHSQAFENWFANTPGLKVIVPSNPYDAKGLLKAAIRDDDPVIFMESEQMYGDKMEIPEGEYIIPIGVADIKREGTDVTVVSFGKIIKEAYKAAEELAKEGISIEIIDLRTVRPMDHAAIIKSVKKTNRLVVLEEAWPFASVASEITFRIQDEAFDYLDAPIKRITTADTPAPYSPVLLEAWIPNSKDVVMAVKEVLR
;
A
#
# COMPACT_ATOMS: atom_id res chain seq x y z
N MET A 1 -0.50 1.07 25.57
CA MET A 1 -1.34 0.73 24.38
C MET A 1 -2.50 1.70 24.30
N ARG A 2 -2.86 2.19 23.11
CA ARG A 2 -3.96 3.10 22.87
C ARG A 2 -4.63 2.77 21.54
N ILE A 3 -5.93 3.07 21.43
CA ILE A 3 -6.69 2.88 20.19
C ILE A 3 -6.57 4.12 19.33
N ILE A 4 -6.25 3.94 18.05
CA ILE A 4 -6.08 5.00 17.06
C ILE A 4 -6.78 4.64 15.74
N GLN A 5 -7.27 5.65 15.02
CA GLN A 5 -7.76 5.46 13.65
C GLN A 5 -6.60 5.41 12.66
N PHE A 6 -6.82 4.77 11.50
CA PHE A 6 -5.83 4.71 10.42
C PHE A 6 -5.39 6.12 9.97
N ARG A 7 -6.35 7.05 9.74
CA ARG A 7 -6.02 8.44 9.39
C ARG A 7 -5.21 9.17 10.47
N GLU A 8 -5.48 8.88 11.73
CA GLU A 8 -4.73 9.46 12.85
C GLU A 8 -3.32 8.88 12.92
N ALA A 9 -3.15 7.59 12.61
CA ALA A 9 -1.85 6.95 12.51
C ALA A 9 -0.96 7.58 11.42
N ILE A 10 -1.55 7.89 10.25
CA ILE A 10 -0.89 8.63 9.17
C ILE A 10 -0.50 10.04 9.63
N CYS A 11 -1.44 10.80 10.22
CA CYS A 11 -1.20 12.15 10.72
C CYS A 11 -0.07 12.18 11.74
N GLU A 12 -0.09 11.26 12.70
CA GLU A 12 0.94 11.16 13.72
C GLU A 12 2.31 10.79 13.15
N ALA A 13 2.37 9.85 12.20
CA ALA A 13 3.63 9.47 11.57
C ALA A 13 4.29 10.70 10.91
N MET A 14 3.53 11.47 10.14
CA MET A 14 4.03 12.69 9.51
C MET A 14 4.42 13.74 10.54
N SER A 15 3.57 14.02 11.52
CA SER A 15 3.82 15.05 12.54
C SER A 15 5.03 14.71 13.41
N GLU A 16 5.19 13.45 13.82
CA GLU A 16 6.36 13.01 14.60
C GLU A 16 7.67 13.22 13.83
N GLU A 17 7.70 12.86 12.54
CA GLU A 17 8.90 13.06 11.71
C GLU A 17 9.16 14.55 11.43
N MET A 18 8.13 15.35 11.18
CA MET A 18 8.25 16.80 10.98
C MET A 18 8.75 17.54 12.22
N ARG A 19 8.50 17.03 13.44
CA ARG A 19 9.07 17.59 14.67
C ARG A 19 10.57 17.28 14.81
N LEU A 20 11.02 16.16 14.25
CA LEU A 20 12.42 15.73 14.34
C LEU A 20 13.29 16.36 13.27
N ASP A 21 12.74 16.69 12.09
CA ASP A 21 13.48 17.20 10.94
C ASP A 21 12.74 18.36 10.28
N GLU A 22 13.35 19.54 10.29
CA GLU A 22 12.79 20.77 9.71
C GLU A 22 12.75 20.74 8.17
N SER A 23 13.50 19.87 7.53
CA SER A 23 13.49 19.70 6.07
C SER A 23 12.26 18.97 5.54
N ILE A 24 11.49 18.28 6.42
CA ILE A 24 10.27 17.59 6.06
C ILE A 24 9.11 18.57 5.96
N TYR A 25 8.35 18.50 4.85
CA TYR A 25 7.12 19.26 4.68
C TYR A 25 6.06 18.43 3.95
N LEU A 26 4.79 18.77 4.18
CA LEU A 26 3.64 18.18 3.51
C LEU A 26 3.12 19.17 2.45
N MET A 27 2.87 18.68 1.24
CA MET A 27 2.29 19.47 0.16
C MET A 27 1.28 18.63 -0.63
N GLY A 28 0.16 19.23 -0.99
CA GLY A 28 -0.89 18.58 -1.78
C GLY A 28 -2.17 19.40 -1.81
N GLU A 29 -3.21 18.82 -2.37
CA GLU A 29 -4.51 19.46 -2.51
C GLU A 29 -5.26 19.41 -1.18
N GLU A 30 -5.69 20.58 -0.65
CA GLU A 30 -6.50 20.72 0.57
C GLU A 30 -5.87 20.13 1.85
N VAL A 31 -4.54 19.94 1.86
CA VAL A 31 -3.82 19.31 3.00
C VAL A 31 -3.68 20.26 4.20
N ALA A 32 -3.71 21.58 3.98
CA ALA A 32 -3.52 22.60 4.99
C ALA A 32 -4.86 23.08 5.58
N GLU A 33 -5.51 24.02 4.91
CA GLU A 33 -6.68 24.73 5.44
C GLU A 33 -7.88 23.80 5.69
N TYR A 34 -8.10 22.84 4.79
CA TYR A 34 -9.17 21.85 4.92
C TYR A 34 -8.79 20.66 5.81
N ASN A 35 -7.54 20.57 6.26
CA ASN A 35 -7.01 19.44 7.05
C ASN A 35 -7.01 18.09 6.29
N GLY A 36 -6.84 18.12 4.99
CA GLY A 36 -6.94 16.97 4.10
C GLY A 36 -8.38 16.56 3.78
N ALA A 37 -8.61 16.04 2.60
CA ALA A 37 -9.93 15.55 2.18
C ALA A 37 -10.46 14.47 3.13
N TYR A 38 -9.56 13.63 3.64
CA TYR A 38 -9.88 12.52 4.55
C TYR A 38 -9.43 12.77 6.00
N LYS A 39 -8.99 13.99 6.31
CA LYS A 39 -8.52 14.43 7.65
C LYS A 39 -7.24 13.71 8.10
N ALA A 40 -6.42 13.28 7.16
CA ALA A 40 -5.11 12.66 7.43
C ALA A 40 -4.00 13.68 7.78
N SER A 41 -4.26 14.97 7.60
CA SER A 41 -3.37 16.09 8.00
C SER A 41 -3.98 17.03 9.04
N LYS A 42 -4.98 16.54 9.77
CA LYS A 42 -5.73 17.37 10.74
C LYS A 42 -4.83 17.98 11.81
N GLY A 43 -4.87 19.33 11.93
CA GLY A 43 -4.12 20.09 12.92
C GLY A 43 -2.65 20.35 12.54
N MET A 44 -2.15 19.80 11.43
CA MET A 44 -0.76 19.98 11.06
C MET A 44 -0.44 21.42 10.64
N LEU A 45 -1.36 22.12 9.97
CA LEU A 45 -1.18 23.53 9.63
C LEU A 45 -0.99 24.40 10.88
N ASP A 46 -1.82 24.18 11.92
CA ASP A 46 -1.72 24.90 13.18
C ASP A 46 -0.39 24.67 13.90
N GLU A 47 0.16 23.46 13.78
CA GLU A 47 1.41 23.11 14.45
C GLU A 47 2.66 23.54 13.66
N PHE A 48 2.69 23.36 12.35
CA PHE A 48 3.91 23.53 11.54
C PHE A 48 3.91 24.78 10.65
N GLY A 49 2.76 25.44 10.50
CA GLY A 49 2.60 26.65 9.69
C GLY A 49 2.57 26.40 8.18
N ASP A 50 2.24 27.46 7.45
CA ASP A 50 2.00 27.50 6.01
C ASP A 50 3.23 27.24 5.13
N LYS A 51 4.42 27.31 5.70
CA LYS A 51 5.68 27.00 4.99
C LYS A 51 6.00 25.52 4.97
N ARG A 52 5.35 24.73 5.84
CA ARG A 52 5.60 23.29 5.96
C ARG A 52 4.38 22.44 5.72
N VAL A 53 3.18 23.01 5.71
CA VAL A 53 1.93 22.35 5.31
C VAL A 53 1.29 23.23 4.25
N ILE A 54 1.39 22.81 2.99
CA ILE A 54 1.22 23.68 1.83
C ILE A 54 0.07 23.16 0.96
N ASP A 55 -1.00 23.98 0.86
CA ASP A 55 -2.03 23.73 -0.14
C ASP A 55 -1.56 24.06 -1.55
N THR A 56 -1.94 23.24 -2.50
CA THR A 56 -1.66 23.45 -3.92
C THR A 56 -2.95 23.60 -4.73
N PRO A 57 -2.90 24.27 -5.87
CA PRO A 57 -3.96 24.09 -6.87
C PRO A 57 -3.99 22.64 -7.35
N ILE A 58 -5.10 22.24 -8.00
CA ILE A 58 -5.22 20.93 -8.66
C ILE A 58 -4.26 20.91 -9.87
N SER A 59 -3.05 20.45 -9.62
CA SER A 59 -1.95 20.45 -10.61
C SER A 59 -0.88 19.41 -10.21
N GLU A 60 -1.23 18.14 -10.30
CA GLU A 60 -0.42 17.03 -9.80
C GLU A 60 0.95 16.96 -10.48
N LEU A 61 1.03 17.26 -11.77
CA LEU A 61 2.30 17.38 -12.49
C LEU A 61 3.18 18.48 -11.86
N GLY A 62 2.58 19.61 -11.52
CA GLY A 62 3.28 20.78 -10.98
C GLY A 62 3.80 20.51 -9.58
N PHE A 63 2.94 20.16 -8.63
CA PHE A 63 3.36 19.99 -7.25
C PHE A 63 4.22 18.73 -7.02
N ALA A 64 4.00 17.64 -7.77
CA ALA A 64 4.91 16.50 -7.74
C ALA A 64 6.31 16.89 -8.25
N GLY A 65 6.39 17.70 -9.33
CA GLY A 65 7.66 18.21 -9.86
C GLY A 65 8.38 19.14 -8.90
N ILE A 66 7.65 20.03 -8.20
CA ILE A 66 8.20 20.88 -7.13
C ILE A 66 8.77 20.00 -6.02
N GLY A 67 8.01 18.97 -5.58
CA GLY A 67 8.47 18.01 -4.58
C GLY A 67 9.78 17.35 -4.98
N VAL A 68 9.85 16.78 -6.19
CA VAL A 68 11.08 16.16 -6.70
C VAL A 68 12.25 17.16 -6.75
N GLY A 69 12.02 18.36 -7.30
CA GLY A 69 13.06 19.40 -7.39
C GLY A 69 13.57 19.83 -6.02
N SER A 70 12.72 19.90 -5.01
CA SER A 70 13.09 20.31 -3.66
C SER A 70 14.01 19.31 -2.95
N THR A 71 13.97 18.02 -3.33
CA THR A 71 14.91 17.04 -2.77
C THR A 71 16.37 17.36 -3.11
N MET A 72 16.62 17.97 -4.27
CA MET A 72 17.97 18.37 -4.70
C MET A 72 18.53 19.52 -3.87
N THR A 73 17.69 20.21 -3.09
CA THR A 73 18.08 21.30 -2.19
C THR A 73 18.08 20.88 -0.72
N GLY A 74 17.95 19.58 -0.45
CA GLY A 74 18.04 19.01 0.89
C GLY A 74 16.71 18.87 1.63
N ASN A 75 15.57 19.09 0.96
CA ASN A 75 14.27 18.86 1.57
C ASN A 75 13.80 17.40 1.44
N ARG A 76 12.89 17.01 2.32
CA ARG A 76 12.25 15.67 2.37
C ARG A 76 10.72 15.84 2.26
N PRO A 77 10.20 16.03 1.05
CA PRO A 77 8.78 16.28 0.84
C PRO A 77 7.91 15.03 1.03
N ILE A 78 6.75 15.26 1.63
CA ILE A 78 5.62 14.34 1.60
C ILE A 78 4.59 14.95 0.65
N ILE A 79 4.37 14.30 -0.48
CA ILE A 79 3.43 14.74 -1.51
C ILE A 79 2.16 13.91 -1.40
N GLU A 80 1.04 14.57 -1.09
CA GLU A 80 -0.27 13.93 -1.03
C GLU A 80 -1.00 14.11 -2.35
N PHE A 81 -1.35 13.02 -3.01
CA PHE A 81 -2.40 12.99 -4.01
C PHE A 81 -3.74 12.75 -3.31
N MET A 82 -4.76 13.55 -3.60
CA MET A 82 -6.10 13.36 -3.02
C MET A 82 -6.61 11.93 -3.29
N THR A 83 -6.26 11.38 -4.44
CA THR A 83 -6.35 9.95 -4.74
C THR A 83 -5.23 9.55 -5.72
N PHE A 84 -4.67 8.36 -5.57
CA PHE A 84 -3.65 7.85 -6.50
C PHE A 84 -4.16 7.67 -7.94
N ASN A 85 -5.47 7.71 -8.15
CA ASN A 85 -6.02 7.78 -9.50
C ASN A 85 -5.49 8.99 -10.28
N PHE A 86 -5.24 10.11 -9.62
CA PHE A 86 -4.70 11.33 -10.22
C PHE A 86 -3.18 11.49 -10.11
N ALA A 87 -2.50 10.58 -9.44
CA ALA A 87 -1.07 10.44 -9.59
C ALA A 87 -0.67 10.17 -11.06
N LEU A 88 -1.60 9.67 -11.89
CA LEU A 88 -1.41 9.53 -13.33
C LEU A 88 -1.16 10.86 -14.05
N VAL A 89 -1.69 11.97 -13.55
CA VAL A 89 -1.41 13.32 -14.08
C VAL A 89 0.04 13.73 -13.78
N GLY A 90 0.56 13.32 -12.63
CA GLY A 90 1.93 13.58 -12.18
C GLY A 90 2.92 12.43 -12.45
N ILE A 91 2.53 11.41 -13.20
CA ILE A 91 3.29 10.14 -13.33
C ILE A 91 4.71 10.34 -13.90
N ASP A 92 4.90 11.33 -14.78
CA ASP A 92 6.20 11.66 -15.33
C ASP A 92 7.18 12.07 -14.23
N GLN A 93 6.73 12.85 -13.25
CA GLN A 93 7.56 13.29 -12.13
C GLN A 93 7.96 12.14 -11.22
N ILE A 94 7.10 11.15 -11.08
CA ILE A 94 7.37 9.95 -10.27
C ILE A 94 8.33 9.01 -11.01
N ILE A 95 7.98 8.63 -12.26
CA ILE A 95 8.68 7.57 -13.00
C ILE A 95 9.95 8.07 -13.67
N ASN A 96 9.92 9.21 -14.35
CA ASN A 96 11.05 9.71 -15.12
C ASN A 96 12.00 10.58 -14.29
N ASN A 97 11.49 11.29 -13.28
CA ASN A 97 12.30 12.15 -12.44
C ASN A 97 12.66 11.49 -11.11
N ALA A 98 11.73 11.30 -10.16
CA ALA A 98 12.04 10.76 -8.82
C ALA A 98 12.78 9.41 -8.88
N ALA A 99 12.25 8.46 -9.62
CA ALA A 99 12.82 7.11 -9.70
C ALA A 99 14.19 7.05 -10.40
N LYS A 100 14.58 8.04 -11.17
CA LYS A 100 15.77 8.00 -12.02
C LYS A 100 16.87 9.00 -11.63
N ILE A 101 16.55 10.03 -10.85
CA ILE A 101 17.49 11.14 -10.58
C ILE A 101 18.80 10.64 -9.96
N ARG A 102 18.77 9.68 -9.06
CA ARG A 102 19.96 9.11 -8.45
C ARG A 102 20.90 8.48 -9.48
N GLN A 103 20.35 7.70 -10.41
CA GLN A 103 21.13 7.11 -11.50
C GLN A 103 21.63 8.16 -12.49
N MET A 104 20.76 9.09 -12.92
CA MET A 104 21.11 10.12 -13.90
C MET A 104 22.15 11.09 -13.38
N SER A 105 22.17 11.34 -12.08
CA SER A 105 23.17 12.21 -11.44
C SER A 105 24.47 11.48 -11.07
N GLY A 106 24.60 10.18 -11.38
CA GLY A 106 25.76 9.39 -10.95
C GLY A 106 25.86 9.26 -9.42
N GLY A 107 24.72 9.29 -8.72
CA GLY A 107 24.64 9.19 -7.25
C GLY A 107 24.84 10.51 -6.51
N GLN A 108 24.93 11.64 -7.21
CA GLN A 108 25.10 12.95 -6.57
C GLN A 108 23.84 13.44 -5.85
N PHE A 109 22.64 13.05 -6.36
CA PHE A 109 21.36 13.37 -5.76
C PHE A 109 20.61 12.10 -5.33
N ASN A 110 20.14 12.10 -4.10
CA ASN A 110 19.09 11.21 -3.63
C ASN A 110 17.73 11.86 -3.92
N CYS A 111 16.66 11.09 -3.74
CA CYS A 111 15.30 11.64 -3.87
C CYS A 111 14.45 11.16 -2.69
N PRO A 112 14.69 11.70 -1.48
CA PRO A 112 13.98 11.33 -0.26
C PRO A 112 12.56 11.93 -0.27
N ILE A 113 11.68 11.36 -1.08
CA ILE A 113 10.31 11.82 -1.27
C ILE A 113 9.32 10.70 -0.99
N VAL A 114 8.23 11.02 -0.31
CA VAL A 114 7.09 10.14 -0.16
C VAL A 114 5.93 10.67 -0.98
N PHE A 115 5.44 9.86 -1.93
CA PHE A 115 4.17 10.10 -2.59
C PHE A 115 3.11 9.25 -1.90
N ARG A 116 2.09 9.85 -1.31
CA ARG A 116 1.04 9.14 -0.58
C ARG A 116 -0.37 9.52 -1.03
N GLY A 117 -1.30 8.66 -0.75
CA GLY A 117 -2.72 8.87 -0.99
C GLY A 117 -3.49 7.55 -1.10
N PRO A 118 -4.83 7.59 -1.14
CA PRO A 118 -5.64 6.39 -1.26
C PRO A 118 -5.62 5.81 -2.68
N THR A 119 -5.65 4.49 -2.74
CA THR A 119 -5.69 3.67 -3.96
C THR A 119 -6.89 2.72 -3.94
N ALA A 120 -7.15 2.06 -5.04
CA ALA A 120 -8.19 1.07 -5.23
C ALA A 120 -9.62 1.63 -5.07
N SER A 121 -10.63 0.78 -4.86
CA SER A 121 -12.01 1.25 -4.78
C SER A 121 -12.31 1.90 -3.44
N ALA A 122 -13.03 3.02 -3.50
CA ALA A 122 -13.50 3.75 -2.32
C ALA A 122 -15.03 3.66 -2.16
N GLY A 123 -15.67 2.81 -2.90
CA GLY A 123 -17.12 2.69 -2.98
C GLY A 123 -17.65 3.07 -4.37
N GLN A 124 -18.78 3.76 -4.44
CA GLN A 124 -19.48 4.09 -5.69
C GLN A 124 -18.91 5.34 -6.39
N LEU A 125 -17.60 5.40 -6.60
CA LEU A 125 -16.94 6.54 -7.25
C LEU A 125 -16.72 6.33 -8.77
N GLY A 126 -16.94 5.11 -9.26
CA GLY A 126 -16.85 4.78 -10.69
C GLY A 126 -15.42 4.57 -11.17
N ALA A 127 -15.29 4.41 -12.49
CA ALA A 127 -14.10 3.84 -13.14
C ALA A 127 -12.80 4.60 -12.90
N THR A 128 -12.83 5.95 -12.92
CA THR A 128 -11.63 6.78 -12.82
C THR A 128 -11.17 7.04 -11.38
N HIS A 129 -11.97 6.65 -10.37
CA HIS A 129 -11.67 6.86 -8.96
C HIS A 129 -11.56 5.54 -8.17
N SER A 130 -11.40 4.40 -8.84
CA SER A 130 -11.41 3.09 -8.21
C SER A 130 -10.38 2.16 -8.82
N GLN A 131 -9.19 2.69 -9.10
CA GLN A 131 -8.11 1.96 -9.76
C GLN A 131 -7.00 1.63 -8.78
N ALA A 132 -6.37 0.46 -8.93
CA ALA A 132 -5.23 0.02 -8.15
C ALA A 132 -3.99 0.01 -9.06
N PHE A 133 -2.95 0.74 -8.68
CA PHE A 133 -1.76 0.95 -9.49
C PHE A 133 -0.48 0.45 -8.84
N GLU A 134 -0.57 -0.38 -7.81
CA GLU A 134 0.58 -0.90 -7.08
C GLU A 134 1.59 -1.56 -8.02
N ASN A 135 1.11 -2.34 -8.99
CA ASN A 135 1.92 -3.01 -9.99
C ASN A 135 2.61 -2.04 -10.96
N TRP A 136 1.98 -0.91 -11.32
CA TRP A 136 2.57 0.08 -12.22
C TRP A 136 3.81 0.72 -11.60
N PHE A 137 3.70 1.13 -10.34
CA PHE A 137 4.82 1.72 -9.61
C PHE A 137 5.83 0.66 -9.18
N ALA A 138 5.39 -0.53 -8.78
CA ALA A 138 6.26 -1.63 -8.44
C ALA A 138 7.10 -2.13 -9.63
N ASN A 139 6.61 -2.02 -10.86
CA ASN A 139 7.38 -2.34 -12.06
C ASN A 139 8.51 -1.33 -12.36
N THR A 140 8.49 -0.15 -11.73
CA THR A 140 9.46 0.92 -12.02
C THR A 140 10.71 0.79 -11.15
N PRO A 141 11.91 0.49 -11.71
CA PRO A 141 13.16 0.51 -10.95
C PRO A 141 13.43 1.88 -10.34
N GLY A 142 13.84 1.89 -9.07
CA GLY A 142 14.13 3.11 -8.30
C GLY A 142 13.00 3.54 -7.36
N LEU A 143 11.82 2.92 -7.43
CA LEU A 143 10.71 3.15 -6.49
C LEU A 143 10.61 2.03 -5.45
N LYS A 144 10.21 2.40 -4.23
CA LYS A 144 9.67 1.49 -3.22
C LYS A 144 8.15 1.66 -3.17
N VAL A 145 7.40 0.58 -2.95
CA VAL A 145 5.93 0.60 -2.95
C VAL A 145 5.41 -0.10 -1.68
N ILE A 146 4.71 0.66 -0.86
CA ILE A 146 4.18 0.24 0.45
C ILE A 146 2.66 0.35 0.42
N VAL A 147 1.98 -0.68 0.94
CA VAL A 147 0.51 -0.76 0.98
C VAL A 147 0.07 -1.31 2.34
N PRO A 148 0.01 -0.49 3.39
CA PRO A 148 -0.36 -0.95 4.72
C PRO A 148 -1.82 -1.39 4.79
N SER A 149 -2.13 -2.31 5.69
CA SER A 149 -3.47 -2.88 5.87
C SER A 149 -4.16 -2.48 7.18
N ASN A 150 -3.48 -1.79 8.08
CA ASN A 150 -3.98 -1.43 9.40
C ASN A 150 -3.23 -0.23 10.01
N PRO A 151 -3.76 0.39 11.08
CA PRO A 151 -3.15 1.58 11.72
C PRO A 151 -1.73 1.38 12.24
N TYR A 152 -1.41 0.21 12.80
CA TYR A 152 -0.06 -0.09 13.31
C TYR A 152 0.97 -0.07 12.18
N ASP A 153 0.67 -0.81 11.11
CA ASP A 153 1.55 -0.87 9.94
C ASP A 153 1.65 0.49 9.23
N ALA A 154 0.53 1.21 9.12
CA ALA A 154 0.51 2.53 8.50
C ALA A 154 1.46 3.51 9.19
N LYS A 155 1.41 3.61 10.54
CA LYS A 155 2.30 4.52 11.27
C LYS A 155 3.77 4.11 11.15
N GLY A 156 4.08 2.84 11.42
CA GLY A 156 5.47 2.38 11.45
C GLY A 156 6.14 2.38 10.08
N LEU A 157 5.41 2.02 9.02
CA LEU A 157 5.92 2.03 7.65
C LEU A 157 6.02 3.43 7.07
N LEU A 158 5.09 4.35 7.38
CA LEU A 158 5.18 5.74 6.89
C LEU A 158 6.38 6.46 7.50
N LYS A 159 6.67 6.25 8.79
CA LYS A 159 7.90 6.76 9.41
C LYS A 159 9.16 6.22 8.72
N ALA A 160 9.19 4.91 8.42
CA ALA A 160 10.30 4.32 7.67
C ALA A 160 10.42 4.92 6.26
N ALA A 161 9.29 5.16 5.58
CA ALA A 161 9.25 5.76 4.26
C ALA A 161 9.79 7.21 4.25
N ILE A 162 9.41 8.02 5.26
CA ILE A 162 9.87 9.41 5.38
C ILE A 162 11.39 9.48 5.64
N ARG A 163 11.94 8.51 6.37
CA ARG A 163 13.37 8.40 6.66
C ARG A 163 14.21 7.80 5.53
N ASP A 164 13.56 7.24 4.52
CA ASP A 164 14.26 6.62 3.38
C ASP A 164 14.83 7.69 2.43
N ASP A 165 16.01 7.42 1.87
CA ASP A 165 16.68 8.33 0.93
C ASP A 165 16.27 8.08 -0.53
N ASP A 166 15.52 7.02 -0.81
CA ASP A 166 14.95 6.71 -2.12
C ASP A 166 13.45 7.07 -2.16
N PRO A 167 12.89 7.31 -3.34
CA PRO A 167 11.47 7.66 -3.46
C PRO A 167 10.54 6.50 -3.09
N VAL A 168 9.56 6.78 -2.25
CA VAL A 168 8.59 5.82 -1.74
C VAL A 168 7.18 6.18 -2.20
N ILE A 169 6.47 5.21 -2.74
CA ILE A 169 5.05 5.24 -3.02
C ILE A 169 4.33 4.59 -1.84
N PHE A 170 3.49 5.35 -1.16
CA PHE A 170 2.77 4.90 0.03
C PHE A 170 1.26 4.94 -0.23
N MET A 171 0.69 3.78 -0.51
CA MET A 171 -0.69 3.64 -0.96
C MET A 171 -1.62 3.25 0.18
N GLU A 172 -2.61 4.07 0.43
CA GLU A 172 -3.60 3.94 1.49
C GLU A 172 -4.96 3.48 0.92
N SER A 173 -6.01 3.48 1.74
CA SER A 173 -7.38 3.28 1.25
C SER A 173 -8.35 4.16 2.00
N GLU A 174 -9.24 4.83 1.25
CA GLU A 174 -10.30 5.65 1.82
C GLU A 174 -11.19 4.87 2.80
N GLN A 175 -11.48 3.62 2.48
CA GLN A 175 -12.31 2.76 3.31
C GLN A 175 -11.65 2.36 4.64
N MET A 176 -10.33 2.50 4.75
CA MET A 176 -9.60 2.19 5.99
C MET A 176 -9.40 3.39 6.92
N TYR A 177 -9.58 4.64 6.47
CA TYR A 177 -9.27 5.81 7.29
C TYR A 177 -9.99 5.86 8.64
N GLY A 178 -11.16 5.22 8.75
CA GLY A 178 -11.91 5.07 9.99
C GLY A 178 -11.60 3.81 10.80
N ASP A 179 -10.81 2.88 10.28
CA ASP A 179 -10.46 1.65 10.99
C ASP A 179 -9.68 1.95 12.26
N LYS A 180 -10.02 1.25 13.31
CA LYS A 180 -9.40 1.41 14.63
C LYS A 180 -8.58 0.19 15.01
N MET A 181 -7.42 0.44 15.61
CA MET A 181 -6.56 -0.61 16.14
C MET A 181 -5.84 -0.12 17.39
N GLU A 182 -5.55 -1.03 18.29
CA GLU A 182 -4.66 -0.76 19.41
C GLU A 182 -3.21 -0.78 18.95
N ILE A 183 -2.47 0.31 19.25
CA ILE A 183 -1.05 0.44 18.91
C ILE A 183 -0.21 0.73 20.16
N PRO A 184 1.10 0.48 20.14
CA PRO A 184 2.01 0.86 21.21
C PRO A 184 2.01 2.38 21.43
N GLU A 185 2.28 2.79 22.65
CA GLU A 185 2.69 4.16 22.95
C GLU A 185 4.18 4.32 22.64
N GLY A 186 4.57 5.53 22.24
CA GLY A 186 5.95 5.84 21.88
C GLY A 186 6.32 5.56 20.43
N GLU A 187 7.59 5.71 20.15
CA GLU A 187 8.13 5.57 18.80
C GLU A 187 8.33 4.10 18.43
N TYR A 188 7.95 3.77 17.21
CA TYR A 188 8.31 2.51 16.55
C TYR A 188 8.39 2.70 15.04
N ILE A 189 9.20 1.87 14.40
CA ILE A 189 9.39 1.83 12.96
C ILE A 189 9.25 0.40 12.50
N ILE A 190 8.61 0.21 11.35
CA ILE A 190 8.52 -1.10 10.69
C ILE A 190 9.45 -1.08 9.48
N PRO A 191 10.39 -2.01 9.36
CA PRO A 191 11.30 -2.08 8.21
C PRO A 191 10.54 -2.28 6.91
N ILE A 192 10.93 -1.54 5.86
CA ILE A 192 10.44 -1.73 4.50
C ILE A 192 10.94 -3.05 3.94
N GLY A 193 10.08 -3.82 3.28
CA GLY A 193 10.45 -5.10 2.68
C GLY A 193 10.31 -6.30 3.61
N VAL A 194 9.63 -6.15 4.75
CA VAL A 194 9.38 -7.24 5.71
C VAL A 194 7.87 -7.49 5.80
N ALA A 195 7.44 -8.66 5.35
CA ALA A 195 6.06 -9.12 5.45
C ALA A 195 5.70 -9.50 6.90
N ASP A 196 4.38 -9.59 7.17
CA ASP A 196 3.86 -10.00 8.47
C ASP A 196 2.95 -11.21 8.36
N ILE A 197 3.19 -12.22 9.17
CA ILE A 197 2.30 -13.37 9.30
C ILE A 197 1.17 -12.98 10.26
N LYS A 198 0.05 -12.54 9.70
CA LYS A 198 -1.12 -12.09 10.46
C LYS A 198 -1.87 -13.24 11.11
N ARG A 199 -1.76 -14.43 10.54
CA ARG A 199 -2.35 -15.66 11.07
C ARG A 199 -1.47 -16.83 10.69
N GLU A 200 -1.07 -17.61 11.65
CA GLU A 200 -0.41 -18.90 11.42
C GLU A 200 -1.43 -19.94 10.89
N GLY A 201 -0.97 -20.80 9.98
CA GLY A 201 -1.78 -21.86 9.39
C GLY A 201 -0.92 -22.98 8.81
N THR A 202 -1.55 -24.10 8.45
CA THR A 202 -0.86 -25.32 8.03
C THR A 202 -1.27 -25.86 6.67
N ASP A 203 -2.43 -25.47 6.13
CA ASP A 203 -3.03 -26.14 4.97
C ASP A 203 -2.87 -25.37 3.67
N VAL A 204 -3.01 -24.05 3.71
CA VAL A 204 -2.88 -23.17 2.53
C VAL A 204 -2.29 -21.83 2.95
N THR A 205 -1.32 -21.33 2.19
CA THR A 205 -0.83 -19.94 2.30
C THR A 205 -1.74 -19.01 1.51
N VAL A 206 -2.23 -17.94 2.16
CA VAL A 206 -2.94 -16.84 1.52
C VAL A 206 -2.11 -15.58 1.64
N VAL A 207 -1.66 -15.03 0.52
CA VAL A 207 -0.89 -13.77 0.48
C VAL A 207 -1.79 -12.64 0.03
N SER A 208 -1.73 -11.52 0.75
CA SER A 208 -2.49 -10.32 0.41
C SER A 208 -1.79 -9.06 0.91
N PHE A 209 -2.33 -7.88 0.62
CA PHE A 209 -1.89 -6.57 1.10
C PHE A 209 -3.02 -5.54 1.03
N GLY A 210 -2.87 -4.42 1.74
CA GLY A 210 -3.86 -3.36 1.77
C GLY A 210 -5.21 -3.80 2.33
N LYS A 211 -6.27 -3.09 1.98
CA LYS A 211 -7.60 -3.29 2.58
C LYS A 211 -8.22 -4.67 2.32
N ILE A 212 -7.90 -5.28 1.16
CA ILE A 212 -8.56 -6.52 0.72
C ILE A 212 -8.19 -7.72 1.59
N ILE A 213 -7.10 -7.65 2.35
CA ILE A 213 -6.70 -8.71 3.30
C ILE A 213 -7.80 -9.02 4.33
N LYS A 214 -8.71 -8.07 4.59
CA LYS A 214 -9.86 -8.28 5.48
C LYS A 214 -10.76 -9.43 5.02
N GLU A 215 -10.82 -9.66 3.71
CA GLU A 215 -11.58 -10.77 3.15
C GLU A 215 -10.90 -12.13 3.42
N ALA A 216 -9.57 -12.15 3.48
CA ALA A 216 -8.82 -13.34 3.91
C ALA A 216 -9.09 -13.68 5.39
N TYR A 217 -9.20 -12.67 6.27
CA TYR A 217 -9.55 -12.92 7.69
C TYR A 217 -10.95 -13.52 7.83
N LYS A 218 -11.96 -12.99 7.12
CA LYS A 218 -13.32 -13.53 7.12
C LYS A 218 -13.35 -14.98 6.60
N ALA A 219 -12.63 -15.23 5.51
CA ALA A 219 -12.51 -16.58 4.95
C ALA A 219 -11.83 -17.55 5.93
N ALA A 220 -10.80 -17.10 6.66
CA ALA A 220 -10.13 -17.92 7.67
C ALA A 220 -11.05 -18.36 8.81
N GLU A 221 -11.94 -17.47 9.25
CA GLU A 221 -12.96 -17.81 10.28
C GLU A 221 -13.97 -18.83 9.77
N GLU A 222 -14.38 -18.74 8.51
CA GLU A 222 -15.29 -19.69 7.88
C GLU A 222 -14.63 -21.06 7.70
N LEU A 223 -13.44 -21.09 7.11
CA LEU A 223 -12.68 -22.30 6.84
C LEU A 223 -12.29 -23.06 8.12
N ALA A 224 -11.98 -22.33 9.19
CA ALA A 224 -11.67 -22.93 10.49
C ALA A 224 -12.82 -23.78 11.05
N LYS A 225 -14.09 -23.44 10.75
CA LYS A 225 -15.26 -24.25 11.15
C LYS A 225 -15.30 -25.60 10.44
N GLU A 226 -14.62 -25.71 9.32
CA GLU A 226 -14.49 -26.95 8.55
C GLU A 226 -13.15 -27.67 8.82
N GLY A 227 -12.37 -27.18 9.79
CA GLY A 227 -11.07 -27.75 10.17
C GLY A 227 -9.92 -27.37 9.23
N ILE A 228 -10.11 -26.39 8.34
CA ILE A 228 -9.09 -25.92 7.41
C ILE A 228 -8.35 -24.71 8.02
N SER A 229 -7.01 -24.78 8.07
CA SER A 229 -6.14 -23.79 8.68
C SER A 229 -5.33 -23.05 7.63
N ILE A 230 -5.72 -21.83 7.28
CA ILE A 230 -4.96 -20.98 6.35
C ILE A 230 -3.97 -20.09 7.08
N GLU A 231 -2.76 -19.97 6.52
CA GLU A 231 -1.77 -18.97 6.90
C GLU A 231 -2.00 -17.70 6.10
N ILE A 232 -2.09 -16.54 6.78
CA ILE A 232 -2.30 -15.26 6.11
C ILE A 232 -1.04 -14.42 6.23
N ILE A 233 -0.46 -14.07 5.09
CA ILE A 233 0.69 -13.18 4.97
C ILE A 233 0.22 -11.82 4.43
N ASP A 234 0.51 -10.77 5.19
CA ASP A 234 0.42 -9.39 4.73
C ASP A 234 1.78 -8.97 4.19
N LEU A 235 1.85 -8.66 2.90
CA LEU A 235 3.10 -8.20 2.28
C LEU A 235 3.58 -6.87 2.84
N ARG A 236 2.67 -5.96 3.25
CA ARG A 236 3.02 -4.60 3.68
C ARG A 236 3.74 -3.80 2.59
N THR A 237 4.69 -4.44 1.91
CA THR A 237 5.54 -3.83 0.89
C THR A 237 5.49 -4.68 -0.38
N VAL A 238 5.02 -4.08 -1.46
CA VAL A 238 5.00 -4.72 -2.78
C VAL A 238 6.39 -4.69 -3.42
N ARG A 239 7.15 -3.60 -3.17
CA ARG A 239 8.54 -3.48 -3.61
C ARG A 239 9.36 -2.69 -2.57
N PRO A 240 10.47 -3.25 -2.04
CA PRO A 240 10.90 -4.65 -2.21
C PRO A 240 9.90 -5.63 -1.58
N MET A 241 9.70 -6.79 -2.21
CA MET A 241 8.81 -7.83 -1.72
C MET A 241 9.57 -8.84 -0.84
N ASP A 242 8.97 -9.27 0.25
CA ASP A 242 9.52 -10.34 1.11
C ASP A 242 9.21 -11.73 0.52
N HIS A 243 9.93 -12.09 -0.52
CA HIS A 243 9.80 -13.41 -1.16
C HIS A 243 10.12 -14.56 -0.20
N ALA A 244 11.09 -14.33 0.69
CA ALA A 244 11.53 -15.36 1.62
C ALA A 244 10.41 -15.79 2.59
N ALA A 245 9.61 -14.85 3.07
CA ALA A 245 8.45 -15.14 3.91
C ALA A 245 7.42 -15.98 3.16
N ILE A 246 7.11 -15.64 1.90
CA ILE A 246 6.15 -16.39 1.08
C ILE A 246 6.66 -17.81 0.82
N ILE A 247 7.93 -17.95 0.37
CA ILE A 247 8.56 -19.25 0.10
C ILE A 247 8.57 -20.13 1.34
N LYS A 248 8.91 -19.55 2.51
CA LYS A 248 8.90 -20.29 3.78
C LYS A 248 7.50 -20.82 4.12
N SER A 249 6.48 -20.02 3.90
CA SER A 249 5.08 -20.40 4.13
C SER A 249 4.64 -21.49 3.14
N VAL A 250 4.92 -21.32 1.85
CA VAL A 250 4.59 -22.31 0.82
C VAL A 250 5.26 -23.65 1.08
N LYS A 251 6.53 -23.66 1.53
CA LYS A 251 7.22 -24.89 1.95
C LYS A 251 6.57 -25.61 3.14
N LYS A 252 5.81 -24.90 3.95
CA LYS A 252 5.03 -25.44 5.08
C LYS A 252 3.66 -25.95 4.64
N THR A 253 2.96 -25.21 3.80
CA THR A 253 1.55 -25.45 3.46
C THR A 253 1.34 -26.16 2.12
N ASN A 254 2.33 -26.18 1.25
CA ASN A 254 2.36 -26.76 -0.10
C ASN A 254 1.32 -26.17 -1.08
N ARG A 255 0.62 -25.08 -0.70
CA ARG A 255 -0.45 -24.49 -1.50
C ARG A 255 -0.46 -22.98 -1.35
N LEU A 256 -0.75 -22.27 -2.45
CA LEU A 256 -0.75 -20.82 -2.49
C LEU A 256 -2.00 -20.26 -3.15
N VAL A 257 -2.61 -19.31 -2.47
CA VAL A 257 -3.66 -18.41 -2.98
C VAL A 257 -3.16 -16.98 -2.83
N VAL A 258 -3.28 -16.16 -3.87
CA VAL A 258 -2.96 -14.73 -3.81
C VAL A 258 -4.23 -13.92 -4.00
N LEU A 259 -4.52 -13.03 -3.05
CA LEU A 259 -5.67 -12.13 -3.04
C LEU A 259 -5.22 -10.69 -3.19
N GLU A 260 -5.68 -10.01 -4.23
CA GLU A 260 -5.42 -8.58 -4.45
C GLU A 260 -6.62 -7.85 -5.06
N GLU A 261 -6.74 -6.57 -4.76
CA GLU A 261 -7.72 -5.69 -5.41
C GLU A 261 -7.06 -4.96 -6.58
N ALA A 262 -6.88 -5.68 -7.68
CA ALA A 262 -6.32 -5.15 -8.93
C ALA A 262 -6.91 -5.92 -10.11
N TRP A 263 -6.75 -5.37 -11.32
CA TRP A 263 -7.04 -6.13 -12.53
C TRP A 263 -6.08 -7.32 -12.67
N PRO A 264 -6.57 -8.45 -13.27
CA PRO A 264 -5.77 -9.67 -13.30
C PRO A 264 -4.50 -9.58 -14.17
N PHE A 265 -4.52 -8.78 -15.23
CA PHE A 265 -3.39 -8.73 -16.17
C PHE A 265 -2.19 -8.01 -15.56
N ALA A 266 -1.02 -8.66 -15.55
CA ALA A 266 0.23 -8.14 -15.02
C ALA A 266 0.13 -7.58 -13.58
N SER A 267 -0.70 -8.17 -12.75
CA SER A 267 -0.89 -7.81 -11.34
C SER A 267 0.28 -8.27 -10.47
N VAL A 268 0.31 -7.84 -9.21
CA VAL A 268 1.34 -8.25 -8.22
C VAL A 268 1.34 -9.77 -8.04
N ALA A 269 0.17 -10.41 -8.08
CA ALA A 269 0.06 -11.88 -8.02
C ALA A 269 0.81 -12.58 -9.16
N SER A 270 0.97 -11.96 -10.32
CA SER A 270 1.74 -12.53 -11.42
C SER A 270 3.22 -12.63 -11.08
N GLU A 271 3.79 -11.62 -10.42
CA GLU A 271 5.18 -11.65 -9.94
C GLU A 271 5.35 -12.67 -8.82
N ILE A 272 4.42 -12.71 -7.85
CA ILE A 272 4.45 -13.72 -6.79
C ILE A 272 4.42 -15.14 -7.39
N THR A 273 3.51 -15.39 -8.34
CA THR A 273 3.38 -16.68 -9.01
C THR A 273 4.68 -17.08 -9.72
N PHE A 274 5.30 -16.13 -10.44
CA PHE A 274 6.58 -16.40 -11.11
C PHE A 274 7.67 -16.76 -10.11
N ARG A 275 7.81 -16.00 -9.03
CA ARG A 275 8.84 -16.26 -8.00
C ARG A 275 8.67 -17.60 -7.30
N ILE A 276 7.43 -17.97 -6.97
CA ILE A 276 7.17 -19.28 -6.36
C ILE A 276 7.38 -20.42 -7.36
N GLN A 277 7.03 -20.21 -8.62
CA GLN A 277 7.33 -21.17 -9.70
C GLN A 277 8.84 -21.39 -9.87
N ASP A 278 9.65 -20.34 -9.76
CA ASP A 278 11.10 -20.40 -9.94
C ASP A 278 11.83 -20.98 -8.71
N GLU A 279 11.40 -20.62 -7.49
CA GLU A 279 12.15 -20.89 -6.26
C GLU A 279 11.53 -21.98 -5.35
N ALA A 280 10.27 -22.36 -5.58
CA ALA A 280 9.53 -23.26 -4.71
C ALA A 280 8.56 -24.22 -5.44
N PHE A 281 8.73 -24.43 -6.74
CA PHE A 281 7.85 -25.30 -7.54
C PHE A 281 7.70 -26.71 -6.97
N ASP A 282 8.79 -27.34 -6.55
CA ASP A 282 8.81 -28.70 -6.02
C ASP A 282 8.01 -28.88 -4.70
N TYR A 283 7.58 -27.77 -4.10
CA TYR A 283 6.78 -27.78 -2.89
C TYR A 283 5.27 -27.57 -3.16
N LEU A 284 4.87 -27.34 -4.42
CA LEU A 284 3.46 -27.10 -4.75
C LEU A 284 2.71 -28.39 -5.01
N ASP A 285 1.67 -28.64 -4.25
CA ASP A 285 0.72 -29.77 -4.43
C ASP A 285 -0.43 -29.42 -5.39
N ALA A 286 -0.62 -28.14 -5.70
CA ALA A 286 -1.70 -27.64 -6.56
C ALA A 286 -1.26 -26.40 -7.34
N PRO A 287 -1.91 -26.07 -8.47
CA PRO A 287 -1.70 -24.82 -9.16
C PRO A 287 -2.01 -23.62 -8.26
N ILE A 288 -1.17 -22.58 -8.32
CA ILE A 288 -1.39 -21.32 -7.60
C ILE A 288 -2.69 -20.68 -8.06
N LYS A 289 -3.54 -20.25 -7.12
CA LYS A 289 -4.76 -19.53 -7.42
C LYS A 289 -4.59 -18.04 -7.18
N ARG A 290 -5.13 -17.27 -8.10
CA ARG A 290 -5.16 -15.81 -8.03
C ARG A 290 -6.62 -15.33 -7.96
N ILE A 291 -6.89 -14.45 -7.00
CA ILE A 291 -8.19 -13.81 -6.79
C ILE A 291 -7.98 -12.31 -6.98
N THR A 292 -8.64 -11.73 -7.97
CA THR A 292 -8.51 -10.32 -8.38
C THR A 292 -9.89 -9.73 -8.63
N THR A 293 -9.96 -8.42 -8.91
CA THR A 293 -11.18 -7.83 -9.46
C THR A 293 -11.50 -8.45 -10.84
N ALA A 294 -12.72 -8.24 -11.31
CA ALA A 294 -13.03 -8.55 -12.69
C ALA A 294 -12.18 -7.69 -13.65
N ASP A 295 -11.83 -8.23 -14.83
CA ASP A 295 -11.00 -7.54 -15.83
C ASP A 295 -11.82 -6.50 -16.64
N THR A 296 -12.38 -5.55 -15.90
CA THR A 296 -13.19 -4.43 -16.43
C THR A 296 -12.95 -3.20 -15.57
N PRO A 297 -13.18 -1.98 -16.06
CA PRO A 297 -13.24 -0.79 -15.22
C PRO A 297 -14.26 -0.94 -14.10
N ALA A 298 -13.99 -0.34 -12.95
CA ALA A 298 -14.89 -0.40 -11.79
C ALA A 298 -16.28 0.16 -12.14
N PRO A 299 -17.35 -0.60 -11.87
CA PRO A 299 -18.72 -0.14 -12.14
C PRO A 299 -19.18 0.87 -11.09
N TYR A 300 -20.17 1.71 -11.45
CA TYR A 300 -20.78 2.66 -10.54
C TYR A 300 -21.90 2.05 -9.69
N SER A 301 -22.63 1.08 -10.25
CA SER A 301 -23.73 0.41 -9.56
C SER A 301 -23.24 -0.41 -8.36
N PRO A 302 -23.84 -0.29 -7.15
CA PRO A 302 -23.44 -1.05 -5.97
C PRO A 302 -23.49 -2.56 -6.17
N VAL A 303 -24.51 -3.06 -6.85
CA VAL A 303 -24.67 -4.49 -7.13
C VAL A 303 -23.57 -5.01 -8.06
N LEU A 304 -23.20 -4.22 -9.06
CA LEU A 304 -22.11 -4.59 -9.96
C LEU A 304 -20.75 -4.42 -9.27
N LEU A 305 -20.58 -3.41 -8.41
CA LEU A 305 -19.37 -3.22 -7.65
C LEU A 305 -19.11 -4.38 -6.68
N GLU A 306 -20.13 -4.86 -6.00
CA GLU A 306 -20.04 -6.05 -5.14
C GLU A 306 -19.63 -7.31 -5.92
N ALA A 307 -20.10 -7.47 -7.15
CA ALA A 307 -19.70 -8.57 -8.03
C ALA A 307 -18.32 -8.36 -8.66
N TRP A 308 -17.80 -7.13 -8.68
CA TRP A 308 -16.52 -6.78 -9.26
C TRP A 308 -15.36 -6.94 -8.29
N ILE A 309 -15.56 -6.60 -6.99
CA ILE A 309 -14.54 -6.70 -5.95
C ILE A 309 -14.48 -8.13 -5.40
N PRO A 310 -13.27 -8.74 -5.25
CA PRO A 310 -13.14 -10.03 -4.58
C PRO A 310 -13.64 -9.99 -3.14
N ASN A 311 -14.18 -11.11 -2.67
CA ASN A 311 -14.73 -11.21 -1.32
C ASN A 311 -14.31 -12.53 -0.64
N SER A 312 -14.72 -12.71 0.62
CA SER A 312 -14.35 -13.89 1.41
C SER A 312 -14.82 -15.22 0.83
N LYS A 313 -15.94 -15.25 0.10
CA LYS A 313 -16.43 -16.48 -0.54
C LYS A 313 -15.51 -16.92 -1.68
N ASP A 314 -14.94 -15.95 -2.42
CA ASP A 314 -13.96 -16.24 -3.47
C ASP A 314 -12.69 -16.87 -2.88
N VAL A 315 -12.25 -16.36 -1.71
CA VAL A 315 -11.11 -16.94 -0.97
C VAL A 315 -11.44 -18.36 -0.51
N VAL A 316 -12.59 -18.59 0.10
CA VAL A 316 -13.04 -19.92 0.53
C VAL A 316 -13.10 -20.89 -0.64
N MET A 317 -13.64 -20.48 -1.79
CA MET A 317 -13.69 -21.32 -3.00
C MET A 317 -12.30 -21.67 -3.51
N ALA A 318 -11.39 -20.68 -3.63
CA ALA A 318 -10.03 -20.90 -4.10
C ALA A 318 -9.23 -21.80 -3.16
N VAL A 319 -9.35 -21.62 -1.83
CA VAL A 319 -8.73 -22.49 -0.83
C VAL A 319 -9.21 -23.92 -0.96
N LYS A 320 -10.54 -24.15 -1.07
CA LYS A 320 -11.10 -25.49 -1.26
C LYS A 320 -10.71 -26.13 -2.59
N GLU A 321 -10.47 -25.32 -3.61
CA GLU A 321 -10.03 -25.82 -4.92
C GLU A 321 -8.58 -26.33 -4.88
N VAL A 322 -7.67 -25.63 -4.19
CA VAL A 322 -6.27 -26.07 -4.07
C VAL A 322 -6.07 -27.21 -3.08
N LEU A 323 -7.10 -27.55 -2.27
CA LEU A 323 -7.09 -28.69 -1.34
C LEU A 323 -7.62 -29.99 -1.96
N ARG A 324 -8.24 -29.95 -3.15
CA ARG A 324 -8.75 -31.14 -3.87
C ARG A 324 -7.64 -31.89 -4.57
#